data_fbc9e874074418a790229af4fc5dfe27
#
_entry.id   fbc9e874074418a790229af4fc5dfe27
#
_cell.length_a   1.000
_cell.length_b   1.000
_cell.length_c   1.000
_cell.angle_alpha   90.00
_cell.angle_beta   90.00
_cell.angle_gamma   90.00
#
_symmetry.space_group_name_H-M   'P 1'
#
loop_
_entity.id
_entity.type
_entity.pdbx_description
1 polymer ?
#
loop_
_entity_poly.entity_id
_entity_poly.type
_entity_poly.pdbx_seq_one_letter_code
_entity_poly.pdbx_strand_id
1 'polypeptide(L)'
;MDTRASTINDVARVAGVSRQTVTRALNDMPDVSATTRERVIAAARVVNYRPNRAAQGLVRGREVTVGLVVSDLRNPYYPELASELTRKAASRGWSMVLCDLGAEPADARRRLDTVARRVDAVVGHLMPGQWTGALTGIPTVILDGSPDDVERAVIAFDYETGIRAAIDHLITSGRSRIAMVDAEVPPSSRRLIYRRVLAERGLHHLPASELVAPDTHEGGIGAAARIRAQYPRLDAVLVFNDVMAVGMLKGFTRGHVRVPRDVAVVGIDGLDIGTLVTPELTSIAIDKAALAEAAVELVAALLDGVTAPDARLCRSARLTLVLRESA
;
A
#
# COMPACT_ATOMS: atom_id res chain seq x y z
N MET A 1 10.57 -5.50 -30.40
CA MET A 1 10.78 -4.05 -30.28
C MET A 1 11.73 -3.83 -29.12
N ASP A 2 12.81 -3.13 -29.38
CA ASP A 2 13.94 -2.98 -28.45
C ASP A 2 13.51 -2.21 -27.20
N THR A 3 13.49 -2.86 -26.04
CA THR A 3 13.01 -2.33 -24.73
C THR A 3 14.07 -1.50 -24.00
N ARG A 4 15.05 -0.96 -24.72
CA ARG A 4 16.08 -0.12 -24.12
C ARG A 4 15.48 1.21 -23.64
N ALA A 5 15.66 1.53 -22.36
CA ALA A 5 15.25 2.80 -21.79
C ALA A 5 15.88 3.97 -22.60
N SER A 6 15.05 4.95 -22.99
CA SER A 6 15.50 6.11 -23.76
C SER A 6 16.47 6.96 -22.94
N THR A 7 17.52 7.43 -23.58
CA THR A 7 18.59 8.21 -22.97
C THR A 7 18.52 9.68 -23.37
N ILE A 8 19.25 10.54 -22.64
CA ILE A 8 19.41 11.96 -23.01
C ILE A 8 20.00 12.15 -24.41
N ASN A 9 20.79 11.19 -24.89
CA ASN A 9 21.36 11.22 -26.24
C ASN A 9 20.28 11.00 -27.30
N ASP A 10 19.24 10.22 -27.03
CA ASP A 10 18.11 10.01 -27.92
C ASP A 10 17.27 11.27 -28.05
N VAL A 11 17.08 12.01 -26.94
CA VAL A 11 16.44 13.33 -26.98
C VAL A 11 17.26 14.33 -27.77
N ALA A 12 18.57 14.37 -27.57
CA ALA A 12 19.48 15.25 -28.30
C ALA A 12 19.41 15.00 -29.81
N ARG A 13 19.39 13.74 -30.22
CA ARG A 13 19.27 13.33 -31.62
C ARG A 13 17.92 13.75 -32.22
N VAL A 14 16.80 13.55 -31.54
CA VAL A 14 15.47 13.89 -32.03
C VAL A 14 15.24 15.41 -32.01
N ALA A 15 15.75 16.13 -31.01
CA ALA A 15 15.67 17.57 -30.93
C ALA A 15 16.66 18.33 -31.84
N GLY A 16 17.65 17.63 -32.42
CA GLY A 16 18.68 18.27 -33.26
C GLY A 16 19.57 19.25 -32.49
N VAL A 17 19.89 18.96 -31.21
CA VAL A 17 20.72 19.82 -30.36
C VAL A 17 21.76 19.00 -29.60
N SER A 18 22.74 19.66 -29.00
CA SER A 18 23.75 18.96 -28.18
C SER A 18 23.14 18.40 -26.90
N ARG A 19 23.74 17.32 -26.33
CA ARG A 19 23.38 16.79 -25.00
C ARG A 19 23.37 17.87 -23.93
N GLN A 20 24.32 18.80 -23.98
CA GLN A 20 24.41 19.92 -23.04
C GLN A 20 23.21 20.85 -23.17
N THR A 21 22.78 21.15 -24.41
CA THR A 21 21.58 21.97 -24.67
C THR A 21 20.31 21.27 -24.16
N VAL A 22 20.19 19.94 -24.32
CA VAL A 22 19.08 19.18 -23.76
C VAL A 22 19.06 19.30 -22.22
N THR A 23 20.20 19.10 -21.58
CA THR A 23 20.34 19.26 -20.11
C THR A 23 19.90 20.65 -19.65
N ARG A 24 20.35 21.68 -20.33
CA ARG A 24 20.03 23.10 -19.98
C ARG A 24 18.57 23.42 -20.23
N ALA A 25 17.99 22.95 -21.33
CA ALA A 25 16.57 23.13 -21.65
C ALA A 25 15.64 22.44 -20.65
N LEU A 26 15.94 21.21 -20.26
CA LEU A 26 15.15 20.43 -19.30
C LEU A 26 15.28 20.94 -17.84
N ASN A 27 16.36 21.66 -17.53
CA ASN A 27 16.59 22.32 -16.23
C ASN A 27 16.17 23.80 -16.20
N ASP A 28 15.42 24.25 -17.20
CA ASP A 28 14.87 25.61 -17.28
C ASP A 28 15.92 26.75 -17.18
N MET A 29 17.13 26.48 -17.70
CA MET A 29 18.22 27.45 -17.63
C MET A 29 17.90 28.70 -18.49
N PRO A 30 18.22 29.91 -18.00
CA PRO A 30 17.81 31.16 -18.66
C PRO A 30 18.49 31.42 -20.01
N ASP A 31 19.57 30.75 -20.31
CA ASP A 31 20.36 30.89 -21.53
C ASP A 31 19.88 29.97 -22.68
N VAL A 32 18.77 29.25 -22.51
CA VAL A 32 18.12 28.48 -23.59
C VAL A 32 16.88 29.22 -24.07
N SER A 33 16.79 29.47 -25.36
CA SER A 33 15.62 30.13 -25.95
C SER A 33 14.34 29.31 -25.76
N ALA A 34 13.19 30.01 -25.64
CA ALA A 34 11.87 29.35 -25.47
C ALA A 34 11.61 28.34 -26.59
N THR A 35 11.91 28.69 -27.84
CA THR A 35 11.74 27.81 -29.01
C THR A 35 12.59 26.53 -28.91
N THR A 36 13.84 26.64 -28.45
CA THR A 36 14.71 25.48 -28.26
C THR A 36 14.22 24.61 -27.12
N ARG A 37 13.72 25.22 -26.04
CA ARG A 37 13.16 24.50 -24.91
C ARG A 37 11.91 23.71 -25.29
N GLU A 38 10.98 24.31 -26.02
CA GLU A 38 9.78 23.63 -26.54
C GLU A 38 10.14 22.44 -27.43
N ARG A 39 11.10 22.60 -28.33
CA ARG A 39 11.57 21.54 -29.20
C ARG A 39 12.19 20.38 -28.43
N VAL A 40 12.98 20.64 -27.40
CA VAL A 40 13.57 19.61 -26.52
C VAL A 40 12.49 18.90 -25.73
N ILE A 41 11.51 19.61 -25.17
CA ILE A 41 10.38 19.03 -24.42
C ILE A 41 9.55 18.10 -25.35
N ALA A 42 9.26 18.55 -26.58
CA ALA A 42 8.55 17.74 -27.56
C ALA A 42 9.34 16.46 -27.91
N ALA A 43 10.63 16.59 -28.16
CA ALA A 43 11.52 15.45 -28.44
C ALA A 43 11.57 14.44 -27.27
N ALA A 44 11.65 14.92 -26.02
CA ALA A 44 11.63 14.08 -24.82
C ALA A 44 10.32 13.27 -24.72
N ARG A 45 9.18 13.90 -25.05
CA ARG A 45 7.88 13.21 -25.10
C ARG A 45 7.84 12.11 -26.20
N VAL A 46 8.35 12.43 -27.39
CA VAL A 46 8.38 11.47 -28.53
C VAL A 46 9.16 10.21 -28.19
N VAL A 47 10.32 10.35 -27.55
CA VAL A 47 11.16 9.21 -27.16
C VAL A 47 10.82 8.66 -25.75
N ASN A 48 9.76 9.16 -25.11
CA ASN A 48 9.37 8.81 -23.73
C ASN A 48 10.53 8.94 -22.73
N TYR A 49 11.40 9.94 -22.95
CA TYR A 49 12.53 10.23 -22.07
C TYR A 49 12.09 11.05 -20.87
N ARG A 50 12.43 10.58 -19.68
CA ARG A 50 12.36 11.39 -18.44
C ARG A 50 13.77 11.58 -17.90
N PRO A 51 14.18 12.80 -17.54
CA PRO A 51 15.45 13.03 -16.87
C PRO A 51 15.53 12.16 -15.62
N ASN A 52 16.58 11.33 -15.49
CA ASN A 52 16.84 10.66 -14.22
C ASN A 52 17.32 11.70 -13.20
N ARG A 53 16.38 12.21 -12.42
CA ARG A 53 16.63 13.24 -11.39
C ARG A 53 17.60 12.75 -10.31
N ALA A 54 17.57 11.45 -10.00
CA ALA A 54 18.50 10.84 -9.06
C ALA A 54 19.96 10.93 -9.52
N ALA A 55 20.22 10.65 -10.80
CA ALA A 55 21.57 10.80 -11.37
C ALA A 55 22.03 12.27 -11.41
N GLN A 56 21.08 13.24 -11.54
CA GLN A 56 21.37 14.65 -11.46
C GLN A 56 21.60 15.15 -10.02
N GLY A 57 20.93 14.53 -9.04
CA GLY A 57 21.07 14.85 -7.61
C GLY A 57 22.43 14.45 -7.06
N LEU A 58 22.94 13.28 -7.42
CA LEU A 58 24.29 12.81 -7.03
C LEU A 58 25.41 13.78 -7.48
N VAL A 59 25.24 14.45 -8.63
CA VAL A 59 26.24 15.41 -9.18
C VAL A 59 26.11 16.79 -8.55
N ARG A 60 24.96 17.15 -7.93
CA ARG A 60 24.67 18.50 -7.42
C ARG A 60 24.36 18.58 -5.92
N GLY A 61 24.46 17.49 -5.17
CA GLY A 61 24.08 17.48 -3.74
C GLY A 61 22.59 17.75 -3.51
N ARG A 62 21.73 17.44 -4.50
CA ARG A 62 20.28 17.63 -4.39
C ARG A 62 19.65 16.52 -3.57
N GLU A 63 18.87 16.91 -2.59
CA GLU A 63 18.08 16.04 -1.74
C GLU A 63 17.09 15.20 -2.58
N VAL A 64 17.11 13.87 -2.38
CA VAL A 64 16.14 12.94 -3.01
C VAL A 64 14.76 13.18 -2.40
N THR A 65 13.76 13.26 -3.25
CA THR A 65 12.35 13.41 -2.84
C THR A 65 11.58 12.15 -3.21
N VAL A 66 10.99 11.48 -2.20
CA VAL A 66 10.17 10.27 -2.39
C VAL A 66 8.70 10.62 -2.21
N GLY A 67 7.85 10.21 -3.16
CA GLY A 67 6.41 10.33 -3.06
C GLY A 67 5.81 9.14 -2.30
N LEU A 68 5.07 9.38 -1.23
CA LEU A 68 4.23 8.37 -0.61
C LEU A 68 2.81 8.51 -1.15
N VAL A 69 2.34 7.50 -1.87
CA VAL A 69 1.00 7.46 -2.46
C VAL A 69 0.10 6.57 -1.60
N VAL A 70 -0.99 7.14 -1.14
CA VAL A 70 -1.97 6.47 -0.27
C VAL A 70 -3.38 6.62 -0.85
N SER A 71 -4.28 5.69 -0.51
CA SER A 71 -5.65 5.70 -1.02
C SER A 71 -6.57 6.64 -0.24
N ASP A 72 -6.44 6.72 1.10
CA ASP A 72 -7.28 7.54 1.96
C ASP A 72 -6.59 7.84 3.30
N LEU A 73 -6.19 9.10 3.50
CA LEU A 73 -5.54 9.55 4.74
C LEU A 73 -6.42 9.47 5.99
N ARG A 74 -7.72 9.25 5.85
CA ARG A 74 -8.62 9.06 6.99
C ARG A 74 -8.44 7.70 7.66
N ASN A 75 -7.84 6.72 6.95
CA ASN A 75 -7.44 5.46 7.57
C ASN A 75 -6.11 5.66 8.32
N PRO A 76 -6.07 5.47 9.66
CA PRO A 76 -4.88 5.68 10.49
C PRO A 76 -3.65 4.86 10.08
N TYR A 77 -3.83 3.76 9.34
CA TYR A 77 -2.74 2.98 8.78
C TYR A 77 -1.77 3.85 7.97
N TYR A 78 -2.29 4.73 7.14
CA TYR A 78 -1.44 5.56 6.27
C TYR A 78 -0.66 6.65 7.02
N PRO A 79 -1.22 7.41 7.96
CA PRO A 79 -0.44 8.31 8.80
C PRO A 79 0.64 7.61 9.64
N GLU A 80 0.34 6.44 10.23
CA GLU A 80 1.32 5.66 10.98
C GLU A 80 2.47 5.19 10.07
N LEU A 81 2.17 4.65 8.88
CA LEU A 81 3.17 4.27 7.89
C LEU A 81 3.97 5.48 7.37
N ALA A 82 3.31 6.62 7.12
CA ALA A 82 3.95 7.84 6.66
C ALA A 82 4.97 8.36 7.68
N SER A 83 4.67 8.27 8.98
CA SER A 83 5.59 8.63 10.06
C SER A 83 6.88 7.78 10.00
N GLU A 84 6.73 6.46 9.90
CA GLU A 84 7.88 5.54 9.83
C GLU A 84 8.71 5.74 8.55
N LEU A 85 8.05 5.88 7.39
CA LEU A 85 8.73 6.14 6.12
C LEU A 85 9.48 7.49 6.15
N THR A 86 8.85 8.54 6.69
CA THR A 86 9.50 9.86 6.82
C THR A 86 10.75 9.78 7.68
N ARG A 87 10.67 9.11 8.82
CA ARG A 87 11.80 8.91 9.73
C ARG A 87 12.95 8.15 9.06
N LYS A 88 12.64 7.07 8.32
CA LYS A 88 13.65 6.28 7.59
C LYS A 88 14.22 7.03 6.40
N ALA A 89 13.42 7.74 5.62
CA ALA A 89 13.87 8.58 4.51
C ALA A 89 14.81 9.69 5.02
N ALA A 90 14.44 10.36 6.11
CA ALA A 90 15.25 11.42 6.72
C ALA A 90 16.64 10.92 7.17
N SER A 91 16.77 9.68 7.63
CA SER A 91 18.09 9.09 7.99
C SER A 91 19.04 8.94 6.78
N ARG A 92 18.51 9.04 5.55
CA ARG A 92 19.28 9.07 4.29
C ARG A 92 19.39 10.49 3.69
N GLY A 93 18.90 11.51 4.38
CA GLY A 93 18.84 12.87 3.85
C GLY A 93 17.78 13.02 2.76
N TRP A 94 16.73 12.21 2.76
CA TRP A 94 15.63 12.27 1.78
C TRP A 94 14.41 12.96 2.34
N SER A 95 13.70 13.70 1.47
CA SER A 95 12.40 14.29 1.78
C SER A 95 11.25 13.40 1.32
N MET A 96 10.10 13.49 2.02
CA MET A 96 8.87 12.81 1.65
C MET A 96 7.80 13.80 1.19
N VAL A 97 7.07 13.43 0.13
CA VAL A 97 5.87 14.14 -0.34
C VAL A 97 4.69 13.18 -0.29
N LEU A 98 3.66 13.53 0.46
CA LEU A 98 2.46 12.72 0.60
C LEU A 98 1.46 13.04 -0.52
N CYS A 99 0.89 12.00 -1.12
CA CYS A 99 -0.16 12.07 -2.14
C CYS A 99 -1.34 11.20 -1.74
N ASP A 100 -2.41 11.81 -1.28
CA ASP A 100 -3.70 11.16 -1.08
C ASP A 100 -4.46 11.09 -2.41
N LEU A 101 -4.74 9.88 -2.89
CA LEU A 101 -5.47 9.69 -4.15
C LEU A 101 -6.95 10.07 -4.02
N GLY A 102 -7.54 9.91 -2.82
CA GLY A 102 -8.96 10.14 -2.61
C GLY A 102 -9.85 9.09 -3.29
N ALA A 103 -11.16 9.27 -3.16
CA ALA A 103 -12.14 8.29 -3.61
C ALA A 103 -12.41 8.32 -5.13
N GLU A 104 -12.19 9.47 -5.80
CA GLU A 104 -12.57 9.65 -7.20
C GLU A 104 -11.42 9.25 -8.16
N PRO A 105 -11.62 8.23 -9.04
CA PRO A 105 -10.56 7.72 -9.92
C PRO A 105 -9.94 8.77 -10.86
N ALA A 106 -10.75 9.71 -11.37
CA ALA A 106 -10.27 10.77 -12.26
C ALA A 106 -9.34 11.75 -11.53
N ASP A 107 -9.65 12.06 -10.27
CA ASP A 107 -8.82 12.90 -9.42
C ASP A 107 -7.54 12.18 -8.99
N ALA A 108 -7.63 10.89 -8.68
CA ALA A 108 -6.50 10.04 -8.36
C ALA A 108 -5.43 10.10 -9.46
N ARG A 109 -5.82 9.94 -10.73
CA ARG A 109 -4.91 10.02 -11.87
C ARG A 109 -4.21 11.38 -11.97
N ARG A 110 -4.96 12.48 -11.84
CA ARG A 110 -4.41 13.84 -11.90
C ARG A 110 -3.42 14.12 -10.76
N ARG A 111 -3.75 13.68 -9.54
CA ARG A 111 -2.88 13.81 -8.37
C ARG A 111 -1.57 13.03 -8.56
N LEU A 112 -1.69 11.79 -9.04
CA LEU A 112 -0.55 10.93 -9.32
C LEU A 112 0.38 11.55 -10.38
N ASP A 113 -0.16 12.06 -11.49
CA ASP A 113 0.59 12.77 -12.52
C ASP A 113 1.30 14.01 -11.97
N THR A 114 0.70 14.69 -10.99
CA THR A 114 1.28 15.88 -10.35
C THR A 114 2.47 15.50 -9.45
N VAL A 115 2.31 14.46 -8.63
CA VAL A 115 3.40 13.96 -7.76
C VAL A 115 4.53 13.40 -8.61
N ALA A 116 4.22 12.62 -9.63
CA ALA A 116 5.19 12.00 -10.54
C ALA A 116 6.17 12.98 -11.19
N ARG A 117 5.76 14.24 -11.34
CA ARG A 117 6.64 15.32 -11.85
C ARG A 117 7.56 15.93 -10.80
N ARG A 118 7.32 15.70 -9.53
CA ARG A 118 7.99 16.40 -8.42
C ARG A 118 8.90 15.50 -7.59
N VAL A 119 8.79 14.18 -7.76
CA VAL A 119 9.50 13.19 -6.96
C VAL A 119 10.50 12.40 -7.79
N ASP A 120 11.50 11.84 -7.12
CA ASP A 120 12.55 11.00 -7.73
C ASP A 120 12.17 9.51 -7.67
N ALA A 121 11.34 9.12 -6.72
CA ALA A 121 10.79 7.76 -6.57
C ALA A 121 9.40 7.80 -5.93
N VAL A 122 8.67 6.71 -6.02
CA VAL A 122 7.35 6.55 -5.41
C VAL A 122 7.29 5.27 -4.58
N VAL A 123 6.65 5.35 -3.42
CA VAL A 123 6.25 4.21 -2.58
C VAL A 123 4.74 4.30 -2.37
N GLY A 124 4.00 3.20 -2.43
CA GLY A 124 2.57 3.29 -2.12
C GLY A 124 1.75 2.03 -2.38
N HIS A 125 0.53 2.08 -1.89
CA HIS A 125 -0.52 1.11 -2.21
C HIS A 125 -1.15 1.48 -3.55
N LEU A 126 -0.70 0.82 -4.62
CA LEU A 126 -1.07 1.13 -5.98
C LEU A 126 -1.82 -0.05 -6.60
N MET A 127 -3.13 0.09 -6.76
CA MET A 127 -3.96 -0.93 -7.41
C MET A 127 -3.63 -1.03 -8.90
N PRO A 128 -3.54 -2.26 -9.45
CA PRO A 128 -3.33 -2.46 -10.88
C PRO A 128 -4.35 -1.64 -11.71
N GLY A 129 -3.87 -0.94 -12.73
CA GLY A 129 -4.69 -0.12 -13.63
C GLY A 129 -4.89 1.34 -13.21
N GLN A 130 -4.83 1.70 -11.93
CA GLN A 130 -5.00 3.09 -11.49
C GLN A 130 -3.85 4.03 -11.90
N TRP A 131 -2.65 3.48 -12.03
CA TRP A 131 -1.41 4.25 -12.21
C TRP A 131 -0.71 3.99 -13.55
N THR A 132 -1.30 3.16 -14.43
CA THR A 132 -0.73 2.82 -15.74
C THR A 132 -0.41 4.09 -16.53
N GLY A 133 0.86 4.28 -16.86
CA GLY A 133 1.38 5.43 -17.58
C GLY A 133 1.76 6.65 -16.73
N ALA A 134 1.13 6.90 -15.57
CA ALA A 134 1.47 8.06 -14.72
C ALA A 134 2.88 7.94 -14.10
N LEU A 135 3.25 6.74 -13.68
CA LEU A 135 4.53 6.42 -13.04
C LEU A 135 5.56 5.79 -13.99
N THR A 136 5.31 5.78 -15.30
CA THR A 136 6.26 5.21 -16.26
C THR A 136 7.62 5.92 -16.16
N GLY A 137 8.68 5.13 -15.96
CA GLY A 137 10.06 5.63 -15.83
C GLY A 137 10.39 6.28 -14.49
N ILE A 138 9.50 6.17 -13.49
CA ILE A 138 9.77 6.59 -12.11
C ILE A 138 10.04 5.32 -11.28
N PRO A 139 11.17 5.25 -10.55
CA PRO A 139 11.41 4.22 -9.55
C PRO A 139 10.21 4.07 -8.61
N THR A 140 9.58 2.90 -8.59
CA THR A 140 8.33 2.71 -7.85
C THR A 140 8.38 1.41 -7.04
N VAL A 141 8.06 1.52 -5.75
CA VAL A 141 7.89 0.38 -4.82
C VAL A 141 6.41 0.25 -4.49
N ILE A 142 5.84 -0.92 -4.81
CA ILE A 142 4.44 -1.23 -4.54
C ILE A 142 4.33 -1.94 -3.18
N LEU A 143 3.51 -1.41 -2.30
CA LEU A 143 3.15 -2.02 -1.04
C LEU A 143 1.89 -2.87 -1.20
N ASP A 144 1.85 -4.03 -0.57
CA ASP A 144 0.79 -5.04 -0.68
C ASP A 144 0.56 -5.49 -2.14
N GLY A 145 1.64 -5.51 -2.92
CA GLY A 145 1.59 -5.96 -4.31
C GLY A 145 1.69 -7.48 -4.44
N SER A 146 1.42 -7.99 -5.65
CA SER A 146 1.62 -9.41 -5.95
C SER A 146 3.10 -9.75 -5.99
N PRO A 147 3.55 -10.83 -5.33
CA PRO A 147 4.93 -11.31 -5.47
C PRO A 147 5.25 -11.79 -6.89
N ASP A 148 4.23 -12.04 -7.72
CA ASP A 148 4.37 -12.44 -9.13
C ASP A 148 4.58 -11.23 -10.06
N ASP A 149 4.55 -9.99 -9.57
CA ASP A 149 4.87 -8.80 -10.35
C ASP A 149 6.39 -8.72 -10.58
N VAL A 150 6.83 -9.29 -11.70
CA VAL A 150 8.26 -9.35 -12.08
C VAL A 150 8.77 -8.07 -12.73
N GLU A 151 7.91 -7.09 -12.95
CA GLU A 151 8.27 -5.84 -13.62
C GLU A 151 8.60 -4.70 -12.64
N ARG A 152 8.32 -4.90 -11.33
CA ARG A 152 8.38 -3.82 -10.33
C ARG A 152 8.99 -4.27 -9.02
N ALA A 153 9.41 -3.31 -8.23
CA ALA A 153 9.77 -3.55 -6.85
C ALA A 153 8.48 -3.66 -5.99
N VAL A 154 8.37 -4.77 -5.28
CA VAL A 154 7.16 -5.12 -4.53
C VAL A 154 7.50 -5.51 -3.10
N ILE A 155 6.69 -5.07 -2.14
CA ILE A 155 6.63 -5.65 -0.80
C ILE A 155 5.26 -6.31 -0.66
N ALA A 156 5.23 -7.63 -0.77
CA ALA A 156 4.03 -8.44 -0.57
C ALA A 156 3.75 -8.62 0.92
N PHE A 157 2.48 -8.63 1.32
CA PHE A 157 2.09 -8.88 2.70
C PHE A 157 1.78 -10.36 2.92
N ASP A 158 2.45 -10.98 3.90
CA ASP A 158 2.21 -12.37 4.28
C ASP A 158 0.97 -12.49 5.18
N TYR A 159 -0.20 -12.24 4.59
CA TYR A 159 -1.48 -12.42 5.29
C TYR A 159 -1.70 -13.85 5.76
N GLU A 160 -1.11 -14.84 5.05
CA GLU A 160 -1.31 -16.24 5.41
C GLU A 160 -0.80 -16.56 6.81
N THR A 161 0.42 -16.16 7.12
CA THR A 161 1.00 -16.36 8.45
C THR A 161 0.16 -15.71 9.53
N GLY A 162 -0.30 -14.48 9.33
CA GLY A 162 -1.11 -13.74 10.31
C GLY A 162 -2.51 -14.33 10.50
N ILE A 163 -3.22 -14.62 9.39
CA ILE A 163 -4.58 -15.19 9.45
C ILE A 163 -4.57 -16.59 10.04
N ARG A 164 -3.58 -17.41 9.70
CA ARG A 164 -3.40 -18.73 10.28
C ARG A 164 -3.22 -18.65 11.79
N ALA A 165 -2.33 -17.77 12.26
CA ALA A 165 -2.11 -17.57 13.69
C ALA A 165 -3.39 -17.10 14.41
N ALA A 166 -4.18 -16.22 13.80
CA ALA A 166 -5.44 -15.74 14.36
C ALA A 166 -6.49 -16.86 14.45
N ILE A 167 -6.68 -17.63 13.39
CA ILE A 167 -7.63 -18.75 13.38
C ILE A 167 -7.20 -19.82 14.39
N ASP A 168 -5.91 -20.18 14.46
CA ASP A 168 -5.38 -21.13 15.41
C ASP A 168 -5.60 -20.67 16.85
N HIS A 169 -5.39 -19.39 17.15
CA HIS A 169 -5.69 -18.80 18.46
C HIS A 169 -7.18 -18.92 18.79
N LEU A 170 -8.06 -18.56 17.86
CA LEU A 170 -9.50 -18.63 18.07
C LEU A 170 -9.97 -20.07 18.35
N ILE A 171 -9.46 -21.05 17.59
CA ILE A 171 -9.77 -22.48 17.79
C ILE A 171 -9.27 -22.93 19.18
N THR A 172 -8.04 -22.60 19.55
CA THR A 172 -7.45 -22.94 20.85
C THR A 172 -8.23 -22.33 22.01
N SER A 173 -8.83 -21.14 21.80
CA SER A 173 -9.72 -20.46 22.75
C SER A 173 -11.16 -21.03 22.73
N GLY A 174 -11.40 -22.14 22.04
CA GLY A 174 -12.70 -22.84 21.99
C GLY A 174 -13.70 -22.26 21.00
N ARG A 175 -13.27 -21.39 20.06
CA ARG A 175 -14.14 -20.83 19.01
C ARG A 175 -14.12 -21.76 17.79
N SER A 176 -15.29 -21.95 17.19
CA SER A 176 -15.46 -22.84 16.03
C SER A 176 -16.39 -22.29 14.95
N ARG A 177 -17.10 -21.22 15.24
CA ARG A 177 -18.04 -20.57 14.34
C ARG A 177 -17.51 -19.18 13.99
N ILE A 178 -16.38 -19.23 13.27
CA ILE A 178 -15.62 -18.04 12.89
C ILE A 178 -16.22 -17.45 11.63
N ALA A 179 -16.50 -16.17 11.62
CA ALA A 179 -16.91 -15.41 10.43
C ALA A 179 -15.81 -14.51 9.92
N MET A 180 -16.00 -13.98 8.71
CA MET A 180 -15.19 -12.91 8.16
C MET A 180 -16.03 -11.76 7.61
N VAL A 181 -15.65 -10.55 7.96
CA VAL A 181 -16.18 -9.33 7.34
C VAL A 181 -15.08 -8.74 6.44
N ASP A 182 -15.34 -8.75 5.14
CA ASP A 182 -14.45 -8.26 4.08
C ASP A 182 -14.93 -6.91 3.54
N ALA A 183 -14.07 -6.20 2.83
CA ALA A 183 -14.41 -4.92 2.20
C ALA A 183 -14.55 -5.02 0.68
N GLU A 184 -14.18 -6.14 0.07
CA GLU A 184 -13.97 -6.23 -1.38
C GLU A 184 -14.89 -7.21 -2.08
N VAL A 185 -15.24 -6.85 -3.32
CA VAL A 185 -15.87 -7.71 -4.31
C VAL A 185 -15.10 -7.50 -5.62
N PRO A 186 -14.43 -8.52 -6.20
CA PRO A 186 -14.34 -9.93 -5.74
C PRO A 186 -13.64 -10.09 -4.39
N PRO A 187 -13.65 -11.34 -3.81
CA PRO A 187 -13.04 -11.60 -2.52
C PRO A 187 -11.59 -11.12 -2.43
N SER A 188 -11.23 -10.44 -1.33
CA SER A 188 -9.85 -10.06 -1.04
C SER A 188 -8.95 -11.29 -0.84
N SER A 189 -7.63 -11.10 -0.94
CA SER A 189 -6.64 -12.13 -0.58
C SER A 189 -6.85 -12.64 0.85
N ARG A 190 -7.20 -11.74 1.79
CA ARG A 190 -7.51 -12.06 3.19
C ARG A 190 -8.66 -13.07 3.30
N ARG A 191 -9.76 -12.84 2.55
CA ARG A 191 -10.92 -13.73 2.55
C ARG A 191 -10.63 -15.08 1.89
N LEU A 192 -9.85 -15.12 0.82
CA LEU A 192 -9.44 -16.36 0.19
C LEU A 192 -8.55 -17.20 1.12
N ILE A 193 -7.63 -16.58 1.83
CA ILE A 193 -6.78 -17.23 2.83
C ILE A 193 -7.63 -17.74 4.01
N TYR A 194 -8.53 -16.92 4.54
CA TYR A 194 -9.46 -17.32 5.60
C TYR A 194 -10.21 -18.61 5.24
N ARG A 195 -10.80 -18.70 4.04
CA ARG A 195 -11.50 -19.91 3.56
C ARG A 195 -10.59 -21.13 3.54
N ARG A 196 -9.38 -20.97 3.02
CA ARG A 196 -8.41 -22.05 2.92
C ARG A 196 -7.98 -22.54 4.29
N VAL A 197 -7.62 -21.64 5.19
CA VAL A 197 -7.17 -22.01 6.55
C VAL A 197 -8.28 -22.67 7.35
N LEU A 198 -9.54 -22.21 7.25
CA LEU A 198 -10.67 -22.92 7.88
C LEU A 198 -10.80 -24.34 7.38
N ALA A 199 -10.75 -24.55 6.06
CA ALA A 199 -10.84 -25.90 5.47
C ALA A 199 -9.71 -26.82 5.95
N GLU A 200 -8.48 -26.33 6.02
CA GLU A 200 -7.32 -27.06 6.54
C GLU A 200 -7.47 -27.47 8.03
N ARG A 201 -8.25 -26.70 8.80
CA ARG A 201 -8.55 -26.97 10.23
C ARG A 201 -9.82 -27.81 10.41
N GLY A 202 -10.42 -28.29 9.32
CA GLY A 202 -11.65 -29.06 9.38
C GLY A 202 -12.89 -28.24 9.78
N LEU A 203 -12.80 -26.92 9.74
CA LEU A 203 -13.94 -26.03 9.97
C LEU A 203 -14.64 -25.74 8.64
N HIS A 204 -15.96 -25.87 8.64
CA HIS A 204 -16.73 -25.60 7.42
C HIS A 204 -16.95 -24.10 7.23
N HIS A 205 -16.46 -23.60 6.10
CA HIS A 205 -16.86 -22.30 5.59
C HIS A 205 -18.33 -22.38 5.13
N LEU A 206 -19.15 -21.46 5.64
CA LEU A 206 -20.54 -21.30 5.23
C LEU A 206 -20.72 -19.95 4.52
N PRO A 207 -21.53 -19.86 3.46
CA PRO A 207 -21.83 -18.54 2.85
C PRO A 207 -22.35 -17.52 3.86
N ALA A 208 -23.09 -17.97 4.88
CA ALA A 208 -23.59 -17.14 5.96
C ALA A 208 -22.48 -16.62 6.91
N SER A 209 -21.28 -17.20 6.90
CA SER A 209 -20.15 -16.75 7.72
C SER A 209 -19.32 -15.64 7.07
N GLU A 210 -19.72 -15.16 5.90
CA GLU A 210 -19.05 -14.06 5.22
C GLU A 210 -19.99 -12.88 4.96
N LEU A 211 -19.46 -11.68 5.13
CA LEU A 211 -20.17 -10.43 4.87
C LEU A 211 -19.22 -9.45 4.18
N VAL A 212 -19.75 -8.64 3.28
CA VAL A 212 -19.05 -7.49 2.71
C VAL A 212 -19.66 -6.20 3.23
N ALA A 213 -18.79 -5.28 3.68
CA ALA A 213 -19.18 -3.95 4.14
C ALA A 213 -18.09 -2.93 3.79
N PRO A 214 -18.39 -1.62 3.74
CA PRO A 214 -17.36 -0.60 3.54
C PRO A 214 -16.25 -0.71 4.59
N ASP A 215 -15.00 -0.47 4.19
CA ASP A 215 -13.79 -0.54 5.03
C ASP A 215 -13.64 0.65 5.99
N THR A 216 -14.77 1.16 6.46
CA THR A 216 -14.87 2.30 7.35
C THR A 216 -15.38 1.89 8.74
N HIS A 217 -15.18 2.77 9.72
CA HIS A 217 -15.75 2.61 11.06
C HIS A 217 -17.27 2.41 11.02
N GLU A 218 -18.01 3.20 10.21
CA GLU A 218 -19.45 3.08 10.05
C GLU A 218 -19.85 1.76 9.40
N GLY A 219 -19.07 1.32 8.39
CA GLY A 219 -19.22 0.01 7.77
C GLY A 219 -19.12 -1.12 8.79
N GLY A 220 -18.14 -1.03 9.69
CA GLY A 220 -17.97 -1.96 10.81
C GLY A 220 -19.15 -1.98 11.79
N ILE A 221 -19.67 -0.80 12.17
CA ILE A 221 -20.86 -0.71 13.05
C ILE A 221 -22.05 -1.43 12.39
N GLY A 222 -22.32 -1.15 11.11
CA GLY A 222 -23.44 -1.79 10.41
C GLY A 222 -23.22 -3.29 10.20
N ALA A 223 -21.98 -3.72 9.97
CA ALA A 223 -21.63 -5.11 9.79
C ALA A 223 -21.91 -5.97 11.05
N ALA A 224 -21.73 -5.43 12.25
CA ALA A 224 -21.93 -6.15 13.50
C ALA A 224 -23.35 -6.72 13.65
N ALA A 225 -24.38 -5.92 13.35
CA ALA A 225 -25.76 -6.39 13.41
C ALA A 225 -26.07 -7.36 12.25
N ARG A 226 -25.59 -7.06 11.04
CA ARG A 226 -25.85 -7.87 9.85
C ARG A 226 -25.25 -9.26 9.94
N ILE A 227 -23.98 -9.38 10.37
CA ILE A 227 -23.31 -10.69 10.49
C ILE A 227 -23.97 -11.56 11.57
N ARG A 228 -24.42 -10.95 12.67
CA ARG A 228 -25.17 -11.67 13.71
C ARG A 228 -26.52 -12.18 13.22
N ALA A 229 -27.24 -11.39 12.46
CA ALA A 229 -28.52 -11.81 11.85
C ALA A 229 -28.31 -12.93 10.83
N GLN A 230 -27.26 -12.81 10.01
CA GLN A 230 -26.92 -13.77 8.95
C GLN A 230 -26.34 -15.08 9.52
N TYR A 231 -25.55 -14.99 10.62
CA TYR A 231 -24.91 -16.13 11.27
C TYR A 231 -25.12 -16.09 12.79
N PRO A 232 -26.32 -16.46 13.29
CA PRO A 232 -26.70 -16.30 14.70
C PRO A 232 -25.82 -17.05 15.72
N ARG A 233 -25.15 -18.10 15.28
CA ARG A 233 -24.25 -18.91 16.12
C ARG A 233 -22.80 -18.44 16.11
N LEU A 234 -22.51 -17.30 15.49
CA LEU A 234 -21.19 -16.67 15.47
C LEU A 234 -20.57 -16.62 16.86
N ASP A 235 -19.32 -17.07 17.00
CA ASP A 235 -18.52 -16.96 18.24
C ASP A 235 -17.18 -16.25 18.05
N ALA A 236 -16.76 -16.00 16.81
CA ALA A 236 -15.61 -15.16 16.48
C ALA A 236 -15.75 -14.52 15.09
N VAL A 237 -15.12 -13.37 14.90
CA VAL A 237 -15.07 -12.69 13.61
C VAL A 237 -13.67 -12.13 13.32
N LEU A 238 -13.16 -12.45 12.13
CA LEU A 238 -12.00 -11.80 11.54
C LEU A 238 -12.49 -10.65 10.67
N VAL A 239 -11.90 -9.48 10.82
CA VAL A 239 -12.34 -8.25 10.16
C VAL A 239 -11.26 -7.73 9.22
N PHE A 240 -11.63 -7.23 8.06
CA PHE A 240 -10.75 -6.80 6.98
C PHE A 240 -9.63 -5.85 7.42
N ASN A 241 -9.94 -4.90 8.31
CA ASN A 241 -8.95 -3.99 8.90
C ASN A 241 -9.37 -3.52 10.32
N ASP A 242 -8.46 -2.89 11.04
CA ASP A 242 -8.68 -2.43 12.41
C ASP A 242 -9.75 -1.32 12.50
N VAL A 243 -9.86 -0.45 11.51
CA VAL A 243 -10.88 0.62 11.49
C VAL A 243 -12.28 0.03 11.49
N MET A 244 -12.52 -0.99 10.64
CA MET A 244 -13.79 -1.73 10.66
C MET A 244 -13.96 -2.50 11.95
N ALA A 245 -12.91 -3.12 12.48
CA ALA A 245 -12.96 -3.91 13.71
C ALA A 245 -13.36 -3.04 14.92
N VAL A 246 -12.80 -1.84 15.05
CA VAL A 246 -13.22 -0.84 16.06
C VAL A 246 -14.70 -0.46 15.88
N GLY A 247 -15.15 -0.28 14.63
CA GLY A 247 -16.56 -0.09 14.31
C GLY A 247 -17.42 -1.27 14.77
N MET A 248 -16.97 -2.50 14.53
CA MET A 248 -17.67 -3.72 14.96
C MET A 248 -17.75 -3.84 16.48
N LEU A 249 -16.69 -3.54 17.22
CA LEU A 249 -16.71 -3.49 18.68
C LEU A 249 -17.82 -2.55 19.17
N LYS A 250 -17.90 -1.35 18.59
CA LYS A 250 -18.97 -0.39 18.90
C LYS A 250 -20.36 -0.90 18.52
N GLY A 251 -20.48 -1.56 17.36
CA GLY A 251 -21.73 -2.17 16.90
C GLY A 251 -22.20 -3.29 17.81
N PHE A 252 -21.30 -4.16 18.27
CA PHE A 252 -21.59 -5.22 19.23
C PHE A 252 -21.98 -4.66 20.60
N THR A 253 -21.29 -3.64 21.10
CA THR A 253 -21.66 -2.95 22.34
C THR A 253 -23.09 -2.41 22.27
N ARG A 254 -23.48 -1.76 21.17
CA ARG A 254 -24.86 -1.26 20.94
C ARG A 254 -25.89 -2.39 20.88
N GLY A 255 -25.49 -3.55 20.36
CA GLY A 255 -26.31 -4.77 20.30
C GLY A 255 -26.24 -5.64 21.56
N HIS A 256 -25.67 -5.13 22.66
CA HIS A 256 -25.50 -5.84 23.94
C HIS A 256 -24.74 -7.17 23.80
N VAL A 257 -23.83 -7.29 22.83
CA VAL A 257 -22.95 -8.44 22.61
C VAL A 257 -21.64 -8.19 23.35
N ARG A 258 -21.26 -9.10 24.21
CA ARG A 258 -20.03 -8.97 25.01
C ARG A 258 -18.85 -9.53 24.23
N VAL A 259 -17.86 -8.67 23.96
CA VAL A 259 -16.58 -9.06 23.39
C VAL A 259 -15.56 -9.16 24.53
N PRO A 260 -14.77 -10.24 24.61
CA PRO A 260 -14.73 -11.44 23.75
C PRO A 260 -15.69 -12.56 24.16
N ARG A 261 -16.48 -12.38 25.24
CA ARG A 261 -17.22 -13.47 25.88
C ARG A 261 -18.22 -14.14 24.93
N ASP A 262 -19.05 -13.36 24.25
CA ASP A 262 -20.06 -13.89 23.32
C ASP A 262 -19.52 -14.03 21.90
N VAL A 263 -18.70 -13.07 21.45
CA VAL A 263 -18.04 -13.05 20.14
C VAL A 263 -16.62 -12.47 20.29
N ALA A 264 -15.62 -13.21 19.88
CA ALA A 264 -14.25 -12.69 19.76
C ALA A 264 -14.11 -11.85 18.47
N VAL A 265 -13.30 -10.79 18.52
CA VAL A 265 -13.04 -9.91 17.36
C VAL A 265 -11.54 -9.81 17.12
N VAL A 266 -11.12 -10.08 15.88
CA VAL A 266 -9.73 -9.92 15.45
C VAL A 266 -9.69 -8.98 14.25
N GLY A 267 -8.89 -7.91 14.35
CA GLY A 267 -8.61 -6.98 13.26
C GLY A 267 -7.39 -7.35 12.44
N ILE A 268 -7.06 -6.50 11.48
CA ILE A 268 -5.82 -6.54 10.68
C ILE A 268 -5.31 -5.10 10.57
N ASP A 269 -4.03 -4.88 10.62
CA ASP A 269 -3.14 -3.72 10.46
C ASP A 269 -2.30 -3.43 11.73
N GLY A 270 -2.78 -3.79 12.92
CA GLY A 270 -2.07 -3.54 14.19
C GLY A 270 -1.96 -2.04 14.51
N LEU A 271 -3.08 -1.31 14.38
CA LEU A 271 -3.11 0.13 14.60
C LEU A 271 -3.15 0.52 16.09
N ASP A 272 -2.57 1.67 16.42
CA ASP A 272 -2.59 2.23 17.76
C ASP A 272 -4.02 2.49 18.26
N ILE A 273 -4.96 2.83 17.37
CA ILE A 273 -6.37 3.00 17.71
C ILE A 273 -6.97 1.76 18.39
N GLY A 274 -6.44 0.56 18.10
CA GLY A 274 -6.86 -0.68 18.73
C GLY A 274 -6.59 -0.75 20.23
N THR A 275 -5.65 0.04 20.76
CA THR A 275 -5.32 0.15 22.19
C THR A 275 -6.17 1.21 22.90
N LEU A 276 -6.88 2.05 22.15
CA LEU A 276 -7.69 3.16 22.67
C LEU A 276 -9.16 2.80 22.87
N VAL A 277 -9.53 1.56 22.55
CA VAL A 277 -10.90 1.05 22.68
C VAL A 277 -11.00 0.02 23.80
N THR A 278 -12.23 -0.23 24.28
CA THR A 278 -12.48 -1.28 25.28
C THR A 278 -13.55 -2.23 24.76
N PRO A 279 -13.24 -3.53 24.67
CA PRO A 279 -11.95 -4.16 24.94
C PRO A 279 -10.88 -3.75 23.92
N GLU A 280 -9.57 -3.79 24.31
CA GLU A 280 -8.47 -3.55 23.40
C GLU A 280 -8.47 -4.58 22.25
N LEU A 281 -8.26 -4.10 21.03
CA LEU A 281 -8.39 -4.92 19.82
C LEU A 281 -7.20 -5.85 19.60
N THR A 282 -7.42 -7.15 19.63
CA THR A 282 -6.52 -8.16 19.09
C THR A 282 -6.42 -7.99 17.58
N SER A 283 -5.22 -7.92 17.02
CA SER A 283 -5.04 -7.61 15.60
C SER A 283 -3.86 -8.36 14.99
N ILE A 284 -3.97 -8.67 13.70
CA ILE A 284 -2.86 -9.12 12.87
C ILE A 284 -2.07 -7.89 12.45
N ALA A 285 -0.93 -7.65 13.10
CA ALA A 285 -0.15 -6.45 12.97
C ALA A 285 0.83 -6.50 11.79
N ILE A 286 0.91 -5.39 11.07
CA ILE A 286 1.95 -5.07 10.10
C ILE A 286 3.05 -4.29 10.82
N ASP A 287 4.28 -4.79 10.80
CA ASP A 287 5.44 -4.04 11.31
C ASP A 287 5.76 -2.88 10.35
N LYS A 288 5.18 -1.72 10.63
CA LYS A 288 5.32 -0.52 9.81
C LYS A 288 6.76 0.01 9.78
N ALA A 289 7.53 -0.21 10.86
CA ALA A 289 8.94 0.19 10.91
C ALA A 289 9.80 -0.67 9.99
N ALA A 290 9.64 -2.00 10.03
CA ALA A 290 10.31 -2.92 9.11
C ALA A 290 9.85 -2.71 7.66
N LEU A 291 8.55 -2.44 7.45
CA LEU A 291 8.00 -2.12 6.13
C LEU A 291 8.64 -0.85 5.55
N ALA A 292 8.76 0.21 6.36
CA ALA A 292 9.39 1.47 5.96
C ALA A 292 10.88 1.28 5.63
N GLU A 293 11.60 0.48 6.40
CA GLU A 293 12.99 0.15 6.13
C GLU A 293 13.15 -0.55 4.79
N ALA A 294 12.40 -1.63 4.57
CA ALA A 294 12.41 -2.38 3.32
C ALA A 294 12.05 -1.50 2.11
N ALA A 295 11.04 -0.63 2.25
CA ALA A 295 10.64 0.28 1.17
C ALA A 295 11.74 1.29 0.82
N VAL A 296 12.39 1.89 1.81
CA VAL A 296 13.50 2.83 1.60
C VAL A 296 14.73 2.15 0.99
N GLU A 297 15.03 0.91 1.38
CA GLU A 297 16.10 0.12 0.76
C GLU A 297 15.80 -0.21 -0.71
N LEU A 298 14.56 -0.61 -1.03
CA LEU A 298 14.16 -0.87 -2.42
C LEU A 298 14.22 0.40 -3.27
N VAL A 299 13.76 1.54 -2.74
CA VAL A 299 13.91 2.84 -3.42
C VAL A 299 15.38 3.12 -3.71
N ALA A 300 16.28 2.92 -2.73
CA ALA A 300 17.71 3.12 -2.94
C ALA A 300 18.26 2.24 -4.05
N ALA A 301 17.96 0.94 -4.04
CA ALA A 301 18.38 0.01 -5.07
C ALA A 301 17.91 0.43 -6.48
N LEU A 302 16.65 0.87 -6.59
CA LEU A 302 16.10 1.37 -7.86
C LEU A 302 16.80 2.67 -8.32
N LEU A 303 17.11 3.58 -7.40
CA LEU A 303 17.84 4.82 -7.71
C LEU A 303 19.29 4.54 -8.13
N ASP A 304 19.91 3.49 -7.60
CA ASP A 304 21.25 3.00 -7.95
C ASP A 304 21.26 2.21 -9.29
N GLY A 305 20.10 2.07 -9.95
CA GLY A 305 19.98 1.48 -11.27
C GLY A 305 19.70 -0.02 -11.29
N VAL A 306 19.34 -0.63 -10.17
CA VAL A 306 18.82 -2.02 -10.15
C VAL A 306 17.47 -2.03 -10.84
N THR A 307 17.28 -2.92 -11.81
CA THR A 307 16.06 -3.02 -12.63
C THR A 307 15.46 -4.41 -12.55
N ALA A 308 14.14 -4.50 -12.74
CA ALA A 308 13.45 -5.78 -12.89
C ALA A 308 13.83 -6.48 -14.21
N PRO A 309 13.80 -7.84 -14.31
CA PRO A 309 13.49 -8.71 -13.18
C PRO A 309 14.72 -9.01 -12.31
N ASP A 310 14.74 -8.55 -11.08
CA ASP A 310 15.75 -8.90 -10.09
C ASP A 310 15.03 -9.36 -8.82
N ALA A 311 15.28 -10.59 -8.38
CA ALA A 311 14.66 -11.15 -7.16
C ALA A 311 14.91 -10.29 -5.90
N ARG A 312 15.94 -9.43 -5.91
CA ARG A 312 16.20 -8.46 -4.83
C ARG A 312 15.14 -7.37 -4.73
N LEU A 313 14.34 -7.16 -5.77
CA LEU A 313 13.26 -6.17 -5.79
C LEU A 313 11.92 -6.70 -5.23
N CYS A 314 11.84 -7.98 -4.87
CA CYS A 314 10.69 -8.55 -4.17
C CYS A 314 11.05 -8.79 -2.71
N ARG A 315 10.17 -8.33 -1.81
CA ARG A 315 10.26 -8.55 -0.36
C ARG A 315 8.92 -9.07 0.16
N SER A 316 8.96 -9.72 1.32
CA SER A 316 7.76 -10.12 2.05
C SER A 316 7.75 -9.46 3.42
N ALA A 317 6.64 -8.78 3.73
CA ALA A 317 6.38 -8.25 5.06
C ALA A 317 5.58 -9.29 5.85
N ARG A 318 6.21 -9.85 6.89
CA ARG A 318 5.56 -10.82 7.78
C ARG A 318 4.56 -10.11 8.68
N LEU A 319 3.36 -10.67 8.78
CA LEU A 319 2.33 -10.20 9.69
C LEU A 319 2.29 -11.08 10.95
N THR A 320 2.12 -10.48 12.11
CA THR A 320 2.12 -11.16 13.41
C THR A 320 0.83 -10.90 14.17
N LEU A 321 0.31 -11.91 14.85
CA LEU A 321 -0.84 -11.75 15.73
C LEU A 321 -0.42 -11.08 17.05
N VAL A 322 -1.02 -9.94 17.36
CA VAL A 322 -0.88 -9.24 18.63
C VAL A 322 -2.15 -9.46 19.44
N LEU A 323 -2.02 -10.28 20.48
CA LEU A 323 -3.13 -10.60 21.37
C LEU A 323 -3.39 -9.43 22.33
N ARG A 324 -4.67 -9.08 22.49
CA ARG A 324 -5.19 -8.11 23.44
C ARG A 324 -6.50 -8.66 24.04
N GLU A 325 -7.44 -7.79 24.40
CA GLU A 325 -8.63 -8.16 25.17
C GLU A 325 -9.80 -8.68 24.31
N SER A 326 -9.82 -8.40 22.99
CA SER A 326 -11.00 -8.69 22.15
C SER A 326 -11.07 -10.12 21.61
N ALA A 327 -10.03 -10.94 21.81
CA ALA A 327 -10.02 -12.34 21.34
C ALA A 327 -9.12 -13.23 22.19
#